data_5ea04f5ddfcc7e25a4ae072678167bcc
#
_entry.id   5ea04f5ddfcc7e25a4ae072678167bcc
#
_cell.length_a   1.000
_cell.length_b   1.000
_cell.length_c   1.000
_cell.angle_alpha   90.00
_cell.angle_beta   90.00
_cell.angle_gamma   90.00
#
_symmetry.space_group_name_H-M   'P 1'
#
loop_
_entity.id
_entity.type
_entity.pdbx_description
1 polymer ?
#
loop_
_entity_poly.entity_id
_entity_poly.type
_entity_poly.pdbx_seq_one_letter_code
_entity_poly.pdbx_strand_id
1 'polypeptide(L)'
;MKAAILEKIGASLVIDDIILPKLGVGQVLVKVYASGICGAQIGEIAGAKGPDKYLPHLLGHEGAGIVEDIGLGVQYVKKGDHVVIHWRKGRGIESQCPRYGWKDGQVGGGWNTTFQEYSVVSENRLTIISDDISFDIAALMGCAVTTAFGLINNEAQLKVGQSVAVIGCGGVGLNVIQGAVLAGASRILAIDIRPQKLIMALGFGANEFTNPDSLERMGDFDIVVDTTGIPENVVKAYKIIAPGGKIIMVGQICNGEALVIPNMRENFRGITLMDSCGGHANPNEDIPRYLYLYRAGRLKLEEMITHRFQLEQVNEALDVVRAGQSGRVVLEMK
;
A
#
# COMPACT_ATOMS: atom_id res chain seq x y z
N MET A 1 -13.29 -12.40 19.30
CA MET A 1 -12.73 -11.13 18.85
C MET A 1 -13.40 -10.68 17.56
N LYS A 2 -13.54 -9.39 17.34
CA LYS A 2 -14.19 -8.85 16.14
C LYS A 2 -13.27 -8.82 14.93
N ALA A 3 -13.85 -9.09 13.75
CA ALA A 3 -13.18 -9.00 12.46
C ALA A 3 -14.14 -8.59 11.35
N ALA A 4 -13.59 -8.01 10.28
CA ALA A 4 -14.31 -7.70 9.05
C ALA A 4 -14.07 -8.82 8.02
N ILE A 5 -15.14 -9.44 7.56
CA ILE A 5 -15.14 -10.67 6.75
C ILE A 5 -15.73 -10.38 5.38
N LEU A 6 -15.02 -10.77 4.32
CA LEU A 6 -15.55 -10.82 2.97
C LEU A 6 -16.20 -12.19 2.73
N GLU A 7 -17.53 -12.24 2.71
CA GLU A 7 -18.28 -13.46 2.42
C GLU A 7 -18.48 -13.67 0.90
N LYS A 8 -18.61 -12.59 0.16
CA LYS A 8 -18.94 -12.62 -1.28
C LYS A 8 -18.33 -11.40 -1.98
N ILE A 9 -17.80 -11.61 -3.18
CA ILE A 9 -17.35 -10.53 -4.07
C ILE A 9 -18.47 -9.51 -4.29
N GLY A 10 -18.12 -8.24 -4.24
CA GLY A 10 -19.02 -7.11 -4.43
C GLY A 10 -19.93 -6.79 -3.24
N ALA A 11 -19.88 -7.58 -2.16
CA ALA A 11 -20.67 -7.32 -0.95
C ALA A 11 -19.93 -6.43 0.05
N SER A 12 -20.70 -5.82 0.95
CA SER A 12 -20.15 -5.16 2.14
C SER A 12 -19.51 -6.20 3.05
N LEU A 13 -18.48 -5.78 3.79
CA LEU A 13 -17.84 -6.65 4.80
C LEU A 13 -18.79 -6.89 5.97
N VAL A 14 -18.83 -8.11 6.45
CA VAL A 14 -19.58 -8.51 7.65
C VAL A 14 -18.68 -8.35 8.86
N ILE A 15 -19.12 -7.59 9.85
CA ILE A 15 -18.44 -7.50 11.15
C ILE A 15 -19.03 -8.57 12.05
N ASP A 16 -18.19 -9.51 12.47
CA ASP A 16 -18.63 -10.62 13.31
C ASP A 16 -17.50 -11.09 14.24
N ASP A 17 -17.89 -11.91 15.23
CA ASP A 17 -16.96 -12.53 16.16
C ASP A 17 -16.33 -13.79 15.56
N ILE A 18 -15.01 -13.86 15.65
CA ILE A 18 -14.22 -15.04 15.23
C ILE A 18 -13.40 -15.59 16.39
N ILE A 19 -13.01 -16.86 16.28
CA ILE A 19 -12.25 -17.58 17.29
C ILE A 19 -10.81 -17.72 16.85
N LEU A 20 -9.88 -17.27 17.71
CA LEU A 20 -8.43 -17.38 17.47
C LEU A 20 -7.99 -18.85 17.36
N PRO A 21 -7.17 -19.19 16.36
CA PRO A 21 -6.53 -20.50 16.30
C PRO A 21 -5.41 -20.61 17.35
N LYS A 22 -5.00 -21.83 17.66
CA LYS A 22 -3.73 -22.05 18.36
C LYS A 22 -2.58 -21.68 17.45
N LEU A 23 -1.56 -21.04 18.02
CA LEU A 23 -0.37 -20.63 17.27
C LEU A 23 0.42 -21.85 16.81
N GLY A 24 0.71 -21.90 15.52
CA GLY A 24 1.62 -22.84 14.90
C GLY A 24 3.08 -22.37 14.94
N VAL A 25 3.97 -23.18 14.39
CA VAL A 25 5.41 -22.85 14.24
C VAL A 25 5.58 -21.58 13.40
N GLY A 26 6.34 -20.62 13.91
CA GLY A 26 6.63 -19.35 13.25
C GLY A 26 5.47 -18.36 13.19
N GLN A 27 4.35 -18.66 13.86
CA GLN A 27 3.22 -17.73 13.96
C GLN A 27 3.35 -16.82 15.18
N VAL A 28 2.84 -15.61 15.04
CA VAL A 28 2.83 -14.58 16.06
C VAL A 28 1.42 -14.02 16.19
N LEU A 29 0.92 -13.88 17.40
CA LEU A 29 -0.32 -13.18 17.70
C LEU A 29 -0.02 -11.72 17.98
N VAL A 30 -0.63 -10.83 17.20
CA VAL A 30 -0.50 -9.38 17.36
C VAL A 30 -1.86 -8.79 17.70
N LYS A 31 -1.95 -8.03 18.80
CA LYS A 31 -3.08 -7.14 19.06
C LYS A 31 -2.94 -5.95 18.11
N VAL A 32 -3.88 -5.80 17.18
CA VAL A 32 -3.88 -4.73 16.20
C VAL A 32 -4.47 -3.47 16.82
N TYR A 33 -3.80 -2.35 16.70
CA TYR A 33 -4.29 -1.04 17.15
C TYR A 33 -4.69 -0.14 15.99
N ALA A 34 -4.02 -0.28 14.84
CA ALA A 34 -4.36 0.48 13.65
C ALA A 34 -4.13 -0.33 12.38
N SER A 35 -4.96 -0.09 11.38
CA SER A 35 -4.82 -0.67 10.04
C SER A 35 -5.13 0.36 8.97
N GLY A 36 -4.22 0.53 8.00
CA GLY A 36 -4.48 1.34 6.82
C GLY A 36 -5.42 0.64 5.83
N ILE A 37 -6.21 1.43 5.11
CA ILE A 37 -7.00 0.93 3.98
C ILE A 37 -6.29 1.27 2.67
N CYS A 38 -5.97 0.25 1.89
CA CYS A 38 -5.33 0.35 0.58
C CYS A 38 -6.34 0.16 -0.56
N GLY A 39 -6.08 0.77 -1.71
CA GLY A 39 -6.86 0.54 -2.93
C GLY A 39 -6.92 -0.93 -3.36
N ALA A 40 -5.92 -1.74 -2.98
CA ALA A 40 -5.90 -3.17 -3.23
C ALA A 40 -7.09 -3.91 -2.59
N GLN A 41 -7.56 -3.50 -1.38
CA GLN A 41 -8.76 -4.07 -0.78
C GLN A 41 -10.02 -3.71 -1.56
N ILE A 42 -10.09 -2.50 -2.12
CA ILE A 42 -11.21 -2.11 -2.98
C ILE A 42 -11.29 -3.03 -4.19
N GLY A 43 -10.16 -3.27 -4.87
CA GLY A 43 -10.07 -4.19 -5.99
C GLY A 43 -10.40 -5.64 -5.62
N GLU A 44 -9.94 -6.10 -4.45
CA GLU A 44 -10.19 -7.45 -3.94
C GLU A 44 -11.69 -7.67 -3.66
N ILE A 45 -12.34 -6.74 -2.95
CA ILE A 45 -13.78 -6.77 -2.70
C ILE A 45 -14.57 -6.73 -4.01
N ALA A 46 -14.15 -5.93 -5.00
CA ALA A 46 -14.80 -5.81 -6.29
C ALA A 46 -14.55 -7.00 -7.23
N GLY A 47 -13.64 -7.94 -6.87
CA GLY A 47 -13.29 -9.06 -7.74
C GLY A 47 -12.35 -8.69 -8.89
N ALA A 48 -11.62 -7.59 -8.80
CA ALA A 48 -10.70 -7.12 -9.84
C ALA A 48 -9.58 -8.13 -10.18
N LYS A 49 -9.29 -9.08 -9.27
CA LYS A 49 -8.33 -10.16 -9.48
C LYS A 49 -8.94 -11.41 -10.14
N GLY A 50 -10.23 -11.40 -10.47
CA GLY A 50 -10.99 -12.54 -10.98
C GLY A 50 -11.70 -13.33 -9.87
N PRO A 51 -12.15 -14.58 -10.15
CA PRO A 51 -12.87 -15.40 -9.18
C PRO A 51 -12.05 -15.67 -7.93
N ASP A 52 -12.64 -15.44 -6.75
CA ASP A 52 -11.98 -15.65 -5.47
C ASP A 52 -12.34 -17.01 -4.87
N LYS A 53 -11.37 -17.91 -4.89
CA LYS A 53 -11.50 -19.28 -4.34
C LYS A 53 -11.29 -19.38 -2.83
N TYR A 54 -10.92 -18.28 -2.18
CA TYR A 54 -10.60 -18.26 -0.75
C TYR A 54 -11.75 -17.78 0.13
N LEU A 55 -12.87 -17.35 -0.48
CA LEU A 55 -14.05 -16.91 0.25
C LEU A 55 -14.63 -18.02 1.15
N PRO A 56 -15.08 -17.68 2.38
CA PRO A 56 -14.95 -16.39 3.04
C PRO A 56 -13.53 -16.18 3.59
N HIS A 57 -13.05 -14.93 3.61
CA HIS A 57 -11.75 -14.60 4.19
C HIS A 57 -11.71 -13.21 4.83
N LEU A 58 -10.68 -12.98 5.63
CA LEU A 58 -10.37 -11.71 6.27
C LEU A 58 -9.58 -10.80 5.30
N LEU A 59 -9.54 -9.51 5.60
CA LEU A 59 -8.91 -8.48 4.78
C LEU A 59 -7.94 -7.59 5.59
N GLY A 60 -7.32 -6.65 4.87
CA GLY A 60 -6.29 -5.75 5.39
C GLY A 60 -4.89 -6.34 5.24
N HIS A 61 -3.89 -5.48 4.96
CA HIS A 61 -2.51 -5.95 4.80
C HIS A 61 -1.45 -4.93 5.26
N GLU A 62 -1.87 -3.88 5.91
CA GLU A 62 -0.99 -2.86 6.48
C GLU A 62 -1.52 -2.49 7.86
N GLY A 63 -0.84 -2.94 8.90
CA GLY A 63 -1.28 -2.71 10.28
C GLY A 63 -0.12 -2.45 11.22
N ALA A 64 -0.46 -2.08 12.43
CA ALA A 64 0.48 -1.94 13.53
C ALA A 64 -0.17 -2.34 14.86
N GLY A 65 0.66 -2.83 15.77
CA GLY A 65 0.17 -3.32 17.04
C GLY A 65 1.25 -3.82 17.96
N ILE A 66 0.83 -4.60 18.96
CA ILE A 66 1.72 -5.17 19.98
C ILE A 66 1.67 -6.69 19.90
N VAL A 67 2.84 -7.33 19.97
CA VAL A 67 2.94 -8.79 20.04
C VAL A 67 2.37 -9.27 21.38
N GLU A 68 1.32 -10.12 21.33
CA GLU A 68 0.68 -10.68 22.51
C GLU A 68 1.20 -12.07 22.85
N ASP A 69 1.51 -12.89 21.83
CA ASP A 69 2.01 -14.24 22.02
C ASP A 69 2.80 -14.71 20.79
N ILE A 70 3.68 -15.70 20.97
CA ILE A 70 4.55 -16.24 19.92
C ILE A 70 4.46 -17.77 19.88
N GLY A 71 4.42 -18.31 18.67
CA GLY A 71 4.51 -19.75 18.40
C GLY A 71 5.94 -20.27 18.47
N LEU A 72 6.08 -21.59 18.39
CA LEU A 72 7.38 -22.25 18.40
C LEU A 72 8.25 -21.78 17.23
N GLY A 73 9.55 -21.61 17.49
CA GLY A 73 10.55 -21.27 16.49
C GLY A 73 10.66 -19.76 16.17
N VAL A 74 9.77 -18.92 16.67
CA VAL A 74 9.86 -17.44 16.54
C VAL A 74 11.11 -16.94 17.25
N GLN A 75 11.92 -16.09 16.58
CA GLN A 75 13.23 -15.63 17.09
C GLN A 75 13.41 -14.11 16.99
N TYR A 76 12.73 -13.42 16.05
CA TYR A 76 12.97 -12.01 15.74
C TYR A 76 12.03 -11.04 16.45
N VAL A 77 10.94 -11.56 17.06
CA VAL A 77 10.00 -10.76 17.86
C VAL A 77 9.69 -11.47 19.17
N LYS A 78 9.27 -10.72 20.17
CA LYS A 78 8.85 -11.24 21.49
C LYS A 78 7.60 -10.52 21.99
N LYS A 79 6.92 -11.11 22.94
CA LYS A 79 5.77 -10.49 23.63
C LYS A 79 6.11 -9.09 24.14
N GLY A 80 5.23 -8.14 23.84
CA GLY A 80 5.36 -6.74 24.20
C GLY A 80 6.05 -5.87 23.15
N ASP A 81 6.63 -6.45 22.10
CA ASP A 81 7.24 -5.66 21.03
C ASP A 81 6.15 -4.90 20.24
N HIS A 82 6.38 -3.62 19.97
CA HIS A 82 5.61 -2.85 19.02
C HIS A 82 6.04 -3.21 17.59
N VAL A 83 5.10 -3.50 16.71
CA VAL A 83 5.39 -4.01 15.37
C VAL A 83 4.52 -3.38 14.29
N VAL A 84 5.11 -3.25 13.11
CA VAL A 84 4.38 -3.09 11.85
C VAL A 84 4.08 -4.46 11.26
N ILE A 85 2.83 -4.69 10.86
CA ILE A 85 2.40 -5.83 10.06
C ILE A 85 2.45 -5.43 8.59
N HIS A 86 3.23 -6.14 7.80
CA HIS A 86 3.44 -5.82 6.37
C HIS A 86 3.25 -7.02 5.46
N TRP A 87 2.79 -6.76 4.23
CA TRP A 87 2.48 -7.83 3.29
C TRP A 87 3.70 -8.44 2.61
N ARG A 88 4.80 -7.70 2.48
CA ARG A 88 6.05 -8.25 1.94
C ARG A 88 6.76 -9.10 2.98
N LYS A 89 7.52 -10.10 2.49
CA LYS A 89 8.35 -10.92 3.36
C LYS A 89 9.55 -10.13 3.87
N GLY A 90 9.83 -10.27 5.15
CA GLY A 90 11.05 -9.83 5.80
C GLY A 90 11.82 -11.03 6.37
N ARG A 91 12.48 -10.82 7.52
CA ARG A 91 13.24 -11.87 8.24
C ARG A 91 12.31 -12.77 9.03
N GLY A 92 12.73 -14.03 9.19
CA GLY A 92 12.04 -15.00 10.03
C GLY A 92 11.32 -16.09 9.25
N ILE A 93 10.54 -16.88 9.98
CA ILE A 93 9.84 -18.03 9.45
C ILE A 93 8.60 -17.57 8.67
N GLU A 94 8.37 -18.17 7.49
CA GLU A 94 7.06 -18.11 6.84
C GLU A 94 6.26 -19.34 7.25
N SER A 95 5.18 -19.08 7.98
CA SER A 95 4.27 -20.13 8.47
C SER A 95 3.08 -20.31 7.52
N GLN A 96 2.29 -21.35 7.77
CA GLN A 96 1.01 -21.53 7.08
C GLN A 96 0.03 -20.40 7.45
N CYS A 97 -0.82 -20.04 6.47
CA CYS A 97 -1.88 -19.06 6.71
C CYS A 97 -2.83 -19.55 7.82
N PRO A 98 -3.18 -18.69 8.78
CA PRO A 98 -4.09 -19.07 9.86
C PRO A 98 -5.52 -19.27 9.34
N ARG A 99 -6.28 -20.11 10.03
CA ARG A 99 -7.72 -20.27 9.85
C ARG A 99 -8.40 -20.04 11.17
N TYR A 100 -9.31 -19.08 11.20
CA TYR A 100 -10.05 -18.70 12.40
C TYR A 100 -11.38 -19.45 12.44
N GLY A 101 -11.85 -19.82 13.63
CA GLY A 101 -13.21 -20.38 13.79
C GLY A 101 -14.26 -19.29 13.52
N TRP A 102 -15.28 -19.60 12.73
CA TRP A 102 -16.37 -18.67 12.43
C TRP A 102 -17.64 -19.43 12.06
N LYS A 103 -18.76 -19.09 12.73
CA LYS A 103 -20.02 -19.85 12.62
C LYS A 103 -19.75 -21.35 12.84
N ASP A 104 -20.32 -22.23 12.05
CA ASP A 104 -20.10 -23.68 12.11
C ASP A 104 -18.87 -24.15 11.31
N GLY A 105 -17.99 -23.22 10.89
CA GLY A 105 -16.84 -23.51 10.05
C GLY A 105 -15.63 -22.65 10.36
N GLN A 106 -14.91 -22.25 9.31
CA GLN A 106 -13.69 -21.47 9.41
C GLN A 106 -13.64 -20.37 8.36
N VAL A 107 -12.96 -19.26 8.69
CA VAL A 107 -12.61 -18.18 7.80
C VAL A 107 -11.09 -18.10 7.61
N GLY A 108 -10.64 -17.86 6.37
CA GLY A 108 -9.22 -17.75 6.03
C GLY A 108 -8.61 -16.43 6.48
N GLY A 109 -7.40 -16.48 7.10
CA GLY A 109 -6.66 -15.29 7.53
C GLY A 109 -5.63 -14.79 6.50
N GLY A 110 -5.43 -15.49 5.37
CA GLY A 110 -4.38 -15.11 4.42
C GLY A 110 -2.98 -15.11 5.05
N TRP A 111 -2.02 -14.48 4.39
CA TRP A 111 -0.67 -14.35 4.94
C TRP A 111 -0.57 -13.26 6.02
N ASN A 112 -1.35 -12.24 5.91
CA ASN A 112 -1.57 -11.20 6.90
C ASN A 112 -2.93 -10.54 6.67
N THR A 113 -3.69 -10.35 7.74
CA THR A 113 -4.97 -9.63 7.70
C THR A 113 -5.03 -8.72 8.92
N THR A 114 -5.51 -7.51 8.73
CA THR A 114 -5.41 -6.46 9.74
C THR A 114 -6.73 -5.75 10.05
N PHE A 115 -7.84 -6.08 9.35
CA PHE A 115 -9.16 -5.54 9.67
C PHE A 115 -9.83 -6.38 10.79
N GLN A 116 -9.13 -6.49 11.91
CA GLN A 116 -9.51 -7.31 13.06
C GLN A 116 -8.76 -6.88 14.31
N GLU A 117 -9.29 -7.20 15.49
CA GLU A 117 -8.68 -6.83 16.79
C GLU A 117 -7.35 -7.55 17.04
N TYR A 118 -7.21 -8.81 16.64
CA TYR A 118 -6.00 -9.61 16.78
C TYR A 118 -5.69 -10.34 15.48
N SER A 119 -4.45 -10.28 15.07
CA SER A 119 -3.97 -10.92 13.85
C SER A 119 -2.95 -12.01 14.18
N VAL A 120 -3.13 -13.21 13.61
CA VAL A 120 -2.11 -14.25 13.60
C VAL A 120 -1.37 -14.14 12.26
N VAL A 121 -0.09 -13.85 12.32
CA VAL A 121 0.76 -13.65 11.13
C VAL A 121 2.05 -14.44 11.25
N SER A 122 2.72 -14.67 10.12
CA SER A 122 4.07 -15.21 10.11
C SER A 122 5.06 -14.22 10.72
N GLU A 123 6.09 -14.70 11.40
CA GLU A 123 7.17 -13.88 11.94
C GLU A 123 7.78 -12.94 10.88
N ASN A 124 7.98 -13.44 9.66
CA ASN A 124 8.54 -12.66 8.55
C ASN A 124 7.61 -11.59 7.96
N ARG A 125 6.44 -11.38 8.56
CA ARG A 125 5.50 -10.29 8.23
C ARG A 125 5.52 -9.18 9.28
N LEU A 126 6.53 -9.19 10.14
CA LEU A 126 6.66 -8.25 11.25
C LEU A 126 7.98 -7.49 11.19
N THR A 127 7.91 -6.20 11.52
CA THR A 127 9.08 -5.37 11.77
C THR A 127 8.90 -4.67 13.09
N ILE A 128 9.85 -4.84 14.02
CA ILE A 128 9.85 -4.15 15.32
C ILE A 128 10.05 -2.66 15.08
N ILE A 129 9.28 -1.87 15.81
CA ILE A 129 9.40 -0.42 15.85
C ILE A 129 9.55 0.08 17.29
N SER A 130 9.98 1.31 17.44
CA SER A 130 10.05 1.96 18.74
C SER A 130 8.64 2.33 19.24
N ASP A 131 8.45 2.30 20.55
CA ASP A 131 7.18 2.55 21.25
C ASP A 131 6.71 4.01 21.22
N ASP A 132 7.58 4.95 20.83
CA ASP A 132 7.24 6.36 20.64
C ASP A 132 6.53 6.65 19.27
N ILE A 133 6.45 5.66 18.39
CA ILE A 133 5.71 5.79 17.12
C ILE A 133 4.25 5.39 17.33
N SER A 134 3.33 6.28 16.99
CA SER A 134 1.90 5.98 17.05
C SER A 134 1.51 4.89 16.05
N PHE A 135 0.53 4.05 16.41
CA PHE A 135 0.17 2.89 15.58
C PHE A 135 -0.47 3.28 14.24
N ASP A 136 -1.16 4.41 14.17
CA ASP A 136 -1.74 4.92 12.91
C ASP A 136 -0.63 5.30 11.90
N ILE A 137 0.44 5.96 12.36
CA ILE A 137 1.64 6.25 11.54
C ILE A 137 2.36 4.95 11.17
N ALA A 138 2.55 4.06 12.14
CA ALA A 138 3.23 2.79 11.92
C ALA A 138 2.52 1.91 10.88
N ALA A 139 1.18 1.87 10.90
CA ALA A 139 0.39 1.09 9.95
C ALA A 139 0.65 1.47 8.49
N LEU A 140 0.89 2.77 8.20
CA LEU A 140 1.19 3.24 6.83
C LEU A 140 2.47 2.61 6.25
N MET A 141 3.39 2.17 7.11
CA MET A 141 4.63 1.50 6.70
C MET A 141 4.38 0.09 6.13
N GLY A 142 3.24 -0.53 6.46
CA GLY A 142 2.94 -1.90 6.07
C GLY A 142 2.77 -2.11 4.55
N CYS A 143 2.44 -1.03 3.81
CA CYS A 143 2.24 -1.08 2.37
C CYS A 143 2.65 0.22 1.66
N ALA A 144 1.87 1.30 1.81
CA ALA A 144 1.94 2.46 0.93
C ALA A 144 3.30 3.16 0.95
N VAL A 145 3.88 3.36 2.13
CA VAL A 145 5.18 4.04 2.29
C VAL A 145 6.31 3.17 1.75
N THR A 146 6.41 1.92 2.20
CA THR A 146 7.46 1.00 1.77
C THR A 146 7.42 0.74 0.26
N THR A 147 6.22 0.60 -0.32
CA THR A 147 6.05 0.44 -1.78
C THR A 147 6.57 1.65 -2.53
N ALA A 148 6.16 2.85 -2.14
CA ALA A 148 6.51 4.07 -2.86
C ALA A 148 8.02 4.41 -2.79
N PHE A 149 8.60 4.30 -1.60
CA PHE A 149 10.02 4.57 -1.41
C PHE A 149 10.90 3.48 -2.03
N GLY A 150 10.48 2.21 -1.91
CA GLY A 150 11.15 1.11 -2.58
C GLY A 150 11.12 1.28 -4.11
N LEU A 151 9.99 1.73 -4.67
CA LEU A 151 9.88 2.05 -6.10
C LEU A 151 10.91 3.11 -6.51
N ILE A 152 11.00 4.22 -5.78
CA ILE A 152 11.95 5.30 -6.10
C ILE A 152 13.39 4.83 -5.99
N ASN A 153 13.73 4.09 -4.92
CA ASN A 153 15.10 3.70 -4.61
C ASN A 153 15.58 2.49 -5.43
N ASN A 154 14.75 1.44 -5.51
CA ASN A 154 15.19 0.14 -6.02
C ASN A 154 14.81 -0.07 -7.49
N GLU A 155 13.61 0.36 -7.91
CA GLU A 155 13.08 0.11 -9.26
C GLU A 155 13.39 1.30 -10.19
N ALA A 156 12.96 2.50 -9.84
CA ALA A 156 13.27 3.71 -10.58
C ALA A 156 14.77 4.02 -10.56
N GLN A 157 15.41 3.81 -9.40
CA GLN A 157 16.80 4.19 -9.15
C GLN A 157 17.03 5.66 -9.47
N LEU A 158 16.11 6.50 -8.96
CA LEU A 158 16.08 7.93 -9.23
C LEU A 158 17.42 8.59 -8.88
N LYS A 159 17.96 9.34 -9.82
CA LYS A 159 19.18 10.12 -9.63
C LYS A 159 18.85 11.59 -9.37
N VAL A 160 19.68 12.23 -8.55
CA VAL A 160 19.57 13.68 -8.29
C VAL A 160 19.48 14.46 -9.62
N GLY A 161 18.51 15.35 -9.72
CA GLY A 161 18.28 16.18 -10.91
C GLY A 161 17.36 15.57 -11.96
N GLN A 162 17.00 14.29 -11.88
CA GLN A 162 16.01 13.69 -12.77
C GLN A 162 14.60 14.20 -12.47
N SER A 163 13.70 13.98 -13.43
CA SER A 163 12.30 14.39 -13.40
C SER A 163 11.37 13.18 -13.22
N VAL A 164 10.30 13.37 -12.43
CA VAL A 164 9.31 12.32 -12.12
C VAL A 164 7.91 12.84 -12.38
N ALA A 165 7.09 12.06 -13.11
CA ALA A 165 5.65 12.29 -13.21
C ALA A 165 4.89 11.16 -12.50
N VAL A 166 3.86 11.51 -11.74
CA VAL A 166 3.06 10.57 -10.95
C VAL A 166 1.60 10.66 -11.37
N ILE A 167 1.08 9.57 -11.96
CA ILE A 167 -0.31 9.44 -12.37
C ILE A 167 -1.09 8.77 -11.24
N GLY A 168 -2.04 9.51 -10.66
CA GLY A 168 -2.78 9.12 -9.47
C GLY A 168 -2.13 9.61 -8.17
N CYS A 169 -2.73 10.60 -7.53
CA CYS A 169 -2.27 11.20 -6.27
C CYS A 169 -3.02 10.61 -5.06
N GLY A 170 -3.17 9.28 -5.02
CA GLY A 170 -3.64 8.51 -3.87
C GLY A 170 -2.53 8.26 -2.85
N GLY A 171 -2.77 7.36 -1.89
CA GLY A 171 -1.82 7.07 -0.82
C GLY A 171 -0.43 6.66 -1.29
N VAL A 172 -0.32 5.85 -2.36
CA VAL A 172 0.97 5.48 -2.94
C VAL A 172 1.57 6.66 -3.71
N GLY A 173 0.79 7.34 -4.58
CA GLY A 173 1.28 8.45 -5.38
C GLY A 173 1.83 9.62 -4.57
N LEU A 174 1.16 9.99 -3.47
CA LEU A 174 1.66 11.02 -2.54
C LEU A 174 2.99 10.63 -1.89
N ASN A 175 3.18 9.35 -1.56
CA ASN A 175 4.46 8.85 -1.05
C ASN A 175 5.54 8.76 -2.12
N VAL A 176 5.18 8.46 -3.38
CA VAL A 176 6.11 8.53 -4.52
C VAL A 176 6.62 9.95 -4.70
N ILE A 177 5.73 10.96 -4.60
CA ILE A 177 6.10 12.38 -4.64
C ILE A 177 7.09 12.71 -3.53
N GLN A 178 6.80 12.33 -2.26
CA GLN A 178 7.73 12.55 -1.15
C GLN A 178 9.07 11.83 -1.36
N GLY A 179 9.03 10.59 -1.84
CA GLY A 179 10.22 9.82 -2.18
C GLY A 179 11.08 10.50 -3.25
N ALA A 180 10.44 11.05 -4.29
CA ALA A 180 11.11 11.81 -5.35
C ALA A 180 11.77 13.11 -4.82
N VAL A 181 11.09 13.83 -3.92
CA VAL A 181 11.69 15.01 -3.23
C VAL A 181 12.92 14.61 -2.45
N LEU A 182 12.85 13.55 -1.64
CA LEU A 182 13.96 13.09 -0.80
C LEU A 182 15.13 12.57 -1.63
N ALA A 183 14.86 12.00 -2.80
CA ALA A 183 15.88 11.53 -3.75
C ALA A 183 16.47 12.64 -4.61
N GLY A 184 15.97 13.89 -4.50
CA GLY A 184 16.52 15.04 -5.21
C GLY A 184 16.04 15.21 -6.65
N ALA A 185 14.80 14.83 -6.95
CA ALA A 185 14.17 15.12 -8.24
C ALA A 185 14.11 16.63 -8.50
N SER A 186 14.41 17.05 -9.73
CA SER A 186 14.36 18.47 -10.13
C SER A 186 12.95 18.92 -10.51
N ARG A 187 12.17 18.03 -11.12
CA ARG A 187 10.77 18.24 -11.50
C ARG A 187 9.92 17.09 -11.00
N ILE A 188 8.78 17.42 -10.38
CA ILE A 188 7.82 16.42 -9.87
C ILE A 188 6.42 16.86 -10.31
N LEU A 189 5.89 16.18 -11.32
CA LEU A 189 4.56 16.43 -11.87
C LEU A 189 3.53 15.51 -11.20
N ALA A 190 2.55 16.10 -10.56
CA ALA A 190 1.36 15.40 -10.06
C ALA A 190 0.25 15.39 -11.11
N ILE A 191 -0.32 14.22 -11.38
CA ILE A 191 -1.39 14.04 -12.36
C ILE A 191 -2.57 13.35 -11.69
N ASP A 192 -3.71 14.03 -11.60
CA ASP A 192 -4.95 13.46 -11.04
C ASP A 192 -6.17 14.13 -11.67
N ILE A 193 -7.29 13.42 -11.71
CA ILE A 193 -8.58 13.95 -12.19
C ILE A 193 -9.24 14.88 -11.16
N ARG A 194 -8.80 14.86 -9.92
CA ARG A 194 -9.41 15.58 -8.79
C ARG A 194 -8.54 16.76 -8.34
N PRO A 195 -9.05 18.00 -8.41
CA PRO A 195 -8.27 19.18 -8.00
C PRO A 195 -7.76 19.10 -6.56
N GLN A 196 -8.56 18.53 -5.63
CA GLN A 196 -8.17 18.40 -4.22
C GLN A 196 -6.92 17.50 -4.06
N LYS A 197 -6.78 16.47 -4.89
CA LYS A 197 -5.60 15.59 -4.90
C LYS A 197 -4.36 16.31 -5.40
N LEU A 198 -4.53 17.18 -6.39
CA LEU A 198 -3.44 18.01 -6.92
C LEU A 198 -2.95 19.02 -5.87
N ILE A 199 -3.89 19.65 -5.13
CA ILE A 199 -3.54 20.52 -4.00
C ILE A 199 -2.78 19.76 -2.92
N MET A 200 -3.23 18.55 -2.55
CA MET A 200 -2.50 17.69 -1.63
C MET A 200 -1.09 17.39 -2.14
N ALA A 201 -0.96 16.99 -3.40
CA ALA A 201 0.32 16.66 -4.02
C ALA A 201 1.33 17.81 -3.95
N LEU A 202 0.90 19.06 -4.15
CA LEU A 202 1.73 20.26 -3.94
C LEU A 202 2.22 20.34 -2.49
N GLY A 203 1.36 20.08 -1.51
CA GLY A 203 1.71 20.05 -0.08
C GLY A 203 2.75 18.97 0.26
N PHE A 204 2.82 17.89 -0.52
CA PHE A 204 3.80 16.81 -0.39
C PHE A 204 5.05 16.98 -1.26
N GLY A 205 5.15 18.06 -2.04
CA GLY A 205 6.36 18.47 -2.73
C GLY A 205 6.35 18.32 -4.25
N ALA A 206 5.19 18.05 -4.86
CA ALA A 206 5.07 18.25 -6.31
C ALA A 206 5.26 19.74 -6.63
N ASN A 207 5.98 20.06 -7.69
CA ASN A 207 6.19 21.43 -8.13
C ASN A 207 5.44 21.77 -9.43
N GLU A 208 4.84 20.76 -10.05
CA GLU A 208 3.95 20.90 -11.22
C GLU A 208 2.71 20.00 -11.01
N PHE A 209 1.60 20.38 -11.63
CA PHE A 209 0.39 19.56 -11.62
C PHE A 209 -0.44 19.73 -12.89
N THR A 210 -1.19 18.69 -13.25
CA THR A 210 -2.10 18.72 -14.38
C THR A 210 -3.20 17.64 -14.24
N ASN A 211 -4.23 17.74 -15.07
CA ASN A 211 -5.14 16.63 -15.26
C ASN A 211 -4.67 15.72 -16.42
N PRO A 212 -5.17 14.47 -16.49
CA PRO A 212 -4.73 13.51 -17.51
C PRO A 212 -5.00 13.90 -18.97
N ASP A 213 -5.87 14.88 -19.21
CA ASP A 213 -6.24 15.32 -20.57
C ASP A 213 -5.35 16.43 -21.12
N SER A 214 -4.47 16.97 -20.29
CA SER A 214 -3.56 18.08 -20.64
C SER A 214 -2.07 17.69 -20.64
N LEU A 215 -1.75 16.39 -20.64
CA LEU A 215 -0.38 15.87 -20.51
C LEU A 215 0.58 16.31 -21.63
N GLU A 216 0.09 16.45 -22.87
CA GLU A 216 0.93 16.75 -24.03
C GLU A 216 1.68 18.09 -23.91
N ARG A 217 1.26 18.95 -22.97
CA ARG A 217 1.89 20.26 -22.74
C ARG A 217 3.00 20.23 -21.68
N MET A 218 3.19 19.09 -21.02
CA MET A 218 4.05 19.00 -19.83
C MET A 218 5.51 18.67 -20.16
N GLY A 219 5.80 18.27 -21.39
CA GLY A 219 7.13 17.84 -21.81
C GLY A 219 7.51 16.46 -21.29
N ASP A 220 8.77 16.08 -21.49
CA ASP A 220 9.26 14.74 -21.19
C ASP A 220 9.78 14.61 -19.74
N PHE A 221 9.59 13.41 -19.16
CA PHE A 221 10.05 13.02 -17.82
C PHE A 221 10.94 11.77 -17.87
N ASP A 222 11.97 11.72 -17.03
CA ASP A 222 12.86 10.54 -16.94
C ASP A 222 12.13 9.31 -16.37
N ILE A 223 11.18 9.55 -15.45
CA ILE A 223 10.42 8.51 -14.78
C ILE A 223 8.94 8.90 -14.76
N VAL A 224 8.08 7.98 -15.17
CA VAL A 224 6.62 8.10 -15.03
C VAL A 224 6.09 6.93 -14.20
N VAL A 225 5.37 7.23 -13.12
CA VAL A 225 4.79 6.23 -12.22
C VAL A 225 3.27 6.24 -12.37
N ASP A 226 2.68 5.13 -12.75
CA ASP A 226 1.22 4.93 -12.70
C ASP A 226 0.81 4.21 -11.43
N THR A 227 -0.07 4.83 -10.65
CA THR A 227 -0.65 4.24 -9.43
C THR A 227 -2.13 3.89 -9.58
N THR A 228 -2.69 4.06 -10.77
CA THR A 228 -4.12 3.96 -11.01
C THR A 228 -4.57 2.56 -11.44
N GLY A 229 -3.72 1.82 -12.14
CA GLY A 229 -4.06 0.53 -12.75
C GLY A 229 -5.02 0.65 -13.94
N ILE A 230 -5.15 1.83 -14.52
CA ILE A 230 -5.99 2.10 -15.69
C ILE A 230 -5.12 2.02 -16.94
N PRO A 231 -5.37 1.06 -17.88
CA PRO A 231 -4.54 0.86 -19.06
C PRO A 231 -4.31 2.13 -19.89
N GLU A 232 -5.33 2.98 -20.04
CA GLU A 232 -5.27 4.23 -20.80
C GLU A 232 -4.29 5.23 -20.16
N ASN A 233 -4.14 5.24 -18.85
CA ASN A 233 -3.19 6.10 -18.15
C ASN A 233 -1.75 5.66 -18.41
N VAL A 234 -1.51 4.35 -18.49
CA VAL A 234 -0.20 3.81 -18.91
C VAL A 234 0.11 4.20 -20.36
N VAL A 235 -0.87 4.14 -21.25
CA VAL A 235 -0.71 4.64 -22.64
C VAL A 235 -0.40 6.13 -22.67
N LYS A 236 -1.08 6.92 -21.83
CA LYS A 236 -0.80 8.37 -21.69
C LYS A 236 0.63 8.63 -21.18
N ALA A 237 1.20 7.74 -20.35
CA ALA A 237 2.58 7.87 -19.88
C ALA A 237 3.61 7.89 -21.02
N TYR A 238 3.34 7.16 -22.11
CA TYR A 238 4.20 7.20 -23.30
C TYR A 238 4.26 8.55 -24.00
N LYS A 239 3.31 9.45 -23.77
CA LYS A 239 3.31 10.81 -24.35
C LYS A 239 4.26 11.76 -23.63
N ILE A 240 4.60 11.46 -22.39
CA ILE A 240 5.39 12.33 -21.51
C ILE A 240 6.69 11.68 -21.00
N ILE A 241 7.01 10.48 -21.46
CA ILE A 241 8.27 9.81 -21.08
C ILE A 241 9.40 10.21 -22.01
N ALA A 242 10.55 10.57 -21.46
CA ALA A 242 11.76 10.86 -22.20
C ALA A 242 12.31 9.61 -22.92
N PRO A 243 13.07 9.75 -24.01
CA PRO A 243 13.84 8.66 -24.58
C PRO A 243 14.76 8.01 -23.51
N GLY A 244 14.74 6.68 -23.43
CA GLY A 244 15.46 5.92 -22.39
C GLY A 244 14.86 5.97 -21.00
N GLY A 245 13.71 6.63 -20.82
CA GLY A 245 13.02 6.75 -19.54
C GLY A 245 12.35 5.46 -19.07
N LYS A 246 11.83 5.48 -17.84
CA LYS A 246 11.15 4.35 -17.21
C LYS A 246 9.68 4.66 -16.92
N ILE A 247 8.78 3.78 -17.35
CA ILE A 247 7.37 3.77 -16.94
C ILE A 247 7.19 2.63 -15.94
N ILE A 248 6.71 2.94 -14.72
CA ILE A 248 6.55 1.98 -13.63
C ILE A 248 5.08 1.92 -13.24
N MET A 249 4.47 0.76 -13.40
CA MET A 249 3.08 0.50 -13.03
C MET A 249 3.01 -0.07 -11.61
N VAL A 250 2.36 0.64 -10.70
CA VAL A 250 2.06 0.18 -9.34
C VAL A 250 0.58 -0.22 -9.21
N GLY A 251 -0.27 0.52 -9.91
CA GLY A 251 -1.70 0.18 -10.04
C GLY A 251 -1.85 -1.14 -10.78
N GLN A 252 -2.69 -2.04 -10.24
CA GLN A 252 -2.94 -3.34 -10.87
C GLN A 252 -4.08 -3.20 -11.88
N ILE A 253 -3.83 -3.59 -13.11
CA ILE A 253 -4.86 -3.70 -14.16
C ILE A 253 -5.83 -4.82 -13.78
N CYS A 254 -7.13 -4.60 -13.98
CA CYS A 254 -8.15 -5.59 -13.66
C CYS A 254 -8.00 -6.86 -14.50
N ASN A 255 -8.33 -8.00 -13.90
CA ASN A 255 -8.30 -9.29 -14.62
C ASN A 255 -9.21 -9.25 -15.86
N GLY A 256 -8.65 -9.66 -16.98
CA GLY A 256 -9.35 -9.65 -18.28
C GLY A 256 -9.19 -8.36 -19.08
N GLU A 257 -8.65 -7.28 -18.50
CA GLU A 257 -8.28 -6.08 -19.23
C GLU A 257 -6.91 -6.23 -19.89
N ALA A 258 -6.70 -5.61 -21.04
CA ALA A 258 -5.45 -5.64 -21.77
C ALA A 258 -4.81 -4.24 -21.83
N LEU A 259 -3.51 -4.17 -21.63
CA LEU A 259 -2.73 -2.98 -21.94
C LEU A 259 -2.30 -3.06 -23.43
N VAL A 260 -2.87 -2.18 -24.26
CA VAL A 260 -2.54 -2.06 -25.67
C VAL A 260 -1.79 -0.77 -25.90
N ILE A 261 -0.51 -0.87 -26.29
CA ILE A 261 0.34 0.29 -26.59
C ILE A 261 0.28 0.52 -28.11
N PRO A 262 -0.39 1.58 -28.58
CA PRO A 262 -0.45 1.90 -30.00
C PRO A 262 0.89 2.50 -30.49
N ASN A 263 1.06 2.54 -31.81
CA ASN A 263 2.15 3.28 -32.47
C ASN A 263 3.57 2.92 -31.96
N MET A 264 3.85 1.63 -31.81
CA MET A 264 5.14 1.16 -31.26
C MET A 264 6.35 1.74 -31.98
N ARG A 265 6.25 2.05 -33.28
CA ARG A 265 7.35 2.68 -34.02
C ARG A 265 7.72 4.07 -33.46
N GLU A 266 6.72 4.87 -33.11
CA GLU A 266 6.91 6.19 -32.49
C GLU A 266 7.40 6.08 -31.05
N ASN A 267 7.01 5.00 -30.37
CA ASN A 267 7.38 4.69 -28.99
C ASN A 267 8.71 3.90 -28.87
N PHE A 268 9.36 3.59 -30.00
CA PHE A 268 10.64 2.89 -30.01
C PHE A 268 11.80 3.84 -29.68
N ARG A 269 11.83 4.26 -28.40
CA ARG A 269 12.77 5.27 -27.87
C ARG A 269 13.62 4.74 -26.72
N GLY A 270 13.79 3.40 -26.61
CA GLY A 270 14.54 2.77 -25.52
C GLY A 270 13.85 2.84 -24.16
N ILE A 271 12.52 3.00 -24.14
CA ILE A 271 11.71 3.10 -22.93
C ILE A 271 11.67 1.75 -22.20
N THR A 272 11.81 1.76 -20.88
CA THR A 272 11.56 0.60 -20.02
C THR A 272 10.16 0.69 -19.45
N LEU A 273 9.31 -0.30 -19.74
CA LEU A 273 8.02 -0.51 -19.05
C LEU A 273 8.16 -1.67 -18.08
N MET A 274 7.81 -1.44 -16.81
CA MET A 274 7.86 -2.48 -15.79
C MET A 274 6.70 -2.35 -14.81
N ASP A 275 6.32 -3.46 -14.16
CA ASP A 275 5.43 -3.48 -13.02
C ASP A 275 6.22 -3.39 -11.70
N SER A 276 5.61 -2.84 -10.69
CA SER A 276 6.15 -2.77 -9.34
C SER A 276 5.44 -3.76 -8.41
N CYS A 277 6.20 -4.64 -7.80
CA CYS A 277 5.72 -5.51 -6.74
C CYS A 277 6.19 -5.01 -5.37
N GLY A 278 5.57 -3.94 -4.87
CA GLY A 278 5.90 -3.34 -3.56
C GLY A 278 7.27 -2.69 -3.51
N GLY A 279 7.77 -2.16 -4.64
CA GLY A 279 9.01 -1.42 -4.73
C GLY A 279 10.26 -2.24 -4.40
N HIS A 280 10.20 -3.57 -4.44
CA HIS A 280 11.28 -4.47 -3.97
C HIS A 280 11.80 -4.07 -2.57
N ALA A 281 10.92 -3.52 -1.70
CA ALA A 281 11.28 -3.10 -0.36
C ALA A 281 11.68 -4.29 0.52
N ASN A 282 12.67 -4.08 1.40
CA ASN A 282 13.03 -4.96 2.51
C ASN A 282 12.45 -4.38 3.81
N PRO A 283 11.27 -4.85 4.30
CA PRO A 283 10.58 -4.20 5.40
C PRO A 283 11.42 -4.02 6.67
N ASN A 284 12.20 -5.03 7.04
CA ASN A 284 12.99 -4.99 8.27
C ASN A 284 14.16 -3.99 8.23
N GLU A 285 14.60 -3.57 7.06
CA GLU A 285 15.63 -2.54 6.88
C GLU A 285 15.03 -1.18 6.57
N ASP A 286 14.00 -1.16 5.71
CA ASP A 286 13.46 0.07 5.15
C ASP A 286 12.50 0.77 6.13
N ILE A 287 11.64 0.03 6.86
CA ILE A 287 10.71 0.62 7.82
C ILE A 287 11.45 1.44 8.89
N PRO A 288 12.50 0.93 9.56
CA PRO A 288 13.27 1.73 10.51
C PRO A 288 13.89 2.99 9.89
N ARG A 289 14.40 2.91 8.64
CA ARG A 289 14.96 4.07 7.91
C ARG A 289 13.89 5.13 7.64
N TYR A 290 12.70 4.74 7.21
CA TYR A 290 11.60 5.67 6.91
C TYR A 290 11.03 6.30 8.18
N LEU A 291 10.91 5.54 9.27
CA LEU A 291 10.53 6.07 10.58
C LEU A 291 11.57 7.06 11.12
N TYR A 292 12.86 6.85 10.86
CA TYR A 292 13.88 7.82 11.16
C TYR A 292 13.68 9.14 10.38
N LEU A 293 13.36 9.07 9.08
CA LEU A 293 13.04 10.24 8.27
C LEU A 293 11.80 10.98 8.78
N TYR A 294 10.78 10.24 9.21
CA TYR A 294 9.59 10.80 9.83
C TYR A 294 9.93 11.57 11.12
N ARG A 295 10.68 10.97 12.05
CA ARG A 295 11.13 11.64 13.27
C ARG A 295 11.98 12.89 13.01
N ALA A 296 12.76 12.88 11.94
CA ALA A 296 13.55 14.00 11.50
C ALA A 296 12.72 15.11 10.80
N GLY A 297 11.39 14.98 10.74
CA GLY A 297 10.49 15.92 10.07
C GLY A 297 10.65 15.97 8.54
N ARG A 298 11.29 14.95 7.95
CA ARG A 298 11.56 14.88 6.51
C ARG A 298 10.52 14.09 5.74
N LEU A 299 9.64 13.37 6.44
CA LEU A 299 8.57 12.57 5.87
C LEU A 299 7.25 12.95 6.55
N LYS A 300 6.30 13.42 5.77
CA LYS A 300 4.98 13.87 6.24
C LYS A 300 4.01 12.70 6.21
N LEU A 301 3.73 12.10 7.35
CA LEU A 301 2.81 10.96 7.46
C LEU A 301 1.50 11.34 8.14
N GLU A 302 1.54 12.22 9.12
CA GLU A 302 0.35 12.70 9.82
C GLU A 302 -0.60 13.40 8.86
N GLU A 303 -0.08 14.27 8.00
CA GLU A 303 -0.84 15.02 7.00
C GLU A 303 -1.44 14.12 5.91
N MET A 304 -0.93 12.89 5.77
CA MET A 304 -1.52 11.91 4.87
C MET A 304 -2.81 11.31 5.41
N ILE A 305 -2.94 11.16 6.74
CA ILE A 305 -4.10 10.55 7.37
C ILE A 305 -5.23 11.56 7.39
N THR A 306 -6.15 11.43 6.45
CA THR A 306 -7.30 12.34 6.32
C THR A 306 -8.54 11.88 7.07
N HIS A 307 -8.64 10.57 7.35
CA HIS A 307 -9.81 9.99 8.00
C HIS A 307 -9.41 8.86 8.94
N ARG A 308 -10.08 8.77 10.09
CA ARG A 308 -9.99 7.68 11.04
C ARG A 308 -11.37 7.13 11.32
N PHE A 309 -11.51 5.81 11.36
CA PHE A 309 -12.75 5.09 11.62
C PHE A 309 -12.51 3.97 12.62
N GLN A 310 -13.53 3.56 13.34
CA GLN A 310 -13.48 2.32 14.13
C GLN A 310 -13.66 1.10 13.21
N LEU A 311 -13.25 -0.09 13.64
CA LEU A 311 -13.40 -1.32 12.86
C LEU A 311 -14.84 -1.55 12.39
N GLU A 312 -15.82 -1.25 13.25
CA GLU A 312 -17.24 -1.39 12.94
C GLU A 312 -17.71 -0.51 11.78
N GLN A 313 -16.98 0.55 11.50
CA GLN A 313 -17.26 1.50 10.40
C GLN A 313 -16.46 1.18 9.12
N VAL A 314 -15.90 -0.02 9.01
CA VAL A 314 -15.02 -0.37 7.87
C VAL A 314 -15.68 -0.15 6.51
N ASN A 315 -16.97 -0.40 6.37
CA ASN A 315 -17.67 -0.19 5.10
C ASN A 315 -17.77 1.30 4.74
N GLU A 316 -18.06 2.17 5.71
CA GLU A 316 -18.01 3.63 5.52
C GLU A 316 -16.61 4.10 5.12
N ALA A 317 -15.59 3.56 5.80
CA ALA A 317 -14.19 3.85 5.51
C ALA A 317 -13.80 3.43 4.08
N LEU A 318 -14.26 2.26 3.62
CA LEU A 318 -14.08 1.78 2.25
C LEU A 318 -14.78 2.68 1.23
N ASP A 319 -15.95 3.22 1.54
CA ASP A 319 -16.69 4.13 0.66
C ASP A 319 -15.94 5.47 0.50
N VAL A 320 -15.33 5.99 1.56
CA VAL A 320 -14.46 7.18 1.49
C VAL A 320 -13.26 6.94 0.56
N VAL A 321 -12.65 5.76 0.61
CA VAL A 321 -11.55 5.39 -0.29
C VAL A 321 -12.04 5.27 -1.73
N ARG A 322 -13.18 4.60 -1.98
CA ARG A 322 -13.82 4.49 -3.32
C ARG A 322 -14.15 5.87 -3.90
N ALA A 323 -14.67 6.77 -3.07
CA ALA A 323 -14.94 8.14 -3.48
C ALA A 323 -13.66 8.90 -3.86
N GLY A 324 -12.46 8.39 -3.53
CA GLY A 324 -11.15 8.95 -3.89
C GLY A 324 -10.90 10.34 -3.32
N GLN A 325 -11.55 10.72 -2.25
CA GLN A 325 -11.41 12.04 -1.60
C GLN A 325 -10.36 12.05 -0.49
N SER A 326 -9.89 10.86 -0.07
CA SER A 326 -8.94 10.69 1.05
C SER A 326 -7.48 10.69 0.61
N GLY A 327 -6.58 11.10 1.48
CA GLY A 327 -5.15 10.74 1.46
C GLY A 327 -5.00 9.30 1.91
N ARG A 328 -4.83 9.07 3.22
CA ARG A 328 -4.90 7.73 3.83
C ARG A 328 -6.11 7.66 4.77
N VAL A 329 -6.73 6.51 4.79
CA VAL A 329 -7.80 6.16 5.73
C VAL A 329 -7.27 5.08 6.65
N VAL A 330 -7.46 5.25 7.96
CA VAL A 330 -6.98 4.32 8.99
C VAL A 330 -8.18 3.81 9.79
N LEU A 331 -8.22 2.51 10.03
CA LEU A 331 -9.08 1.87 11.01
C LEU A 331 -8.35 1.81 12.35
N GLU A 332 -9.01 2.21 13.41
CA GLU A 332 -8.53 2.09 14.80
C GLU A 332 -9.28 0.95 15.50
N MET A 333 -8.53 0.06 16.15
CA MET A 333 -9.05 -1.02 16.99
C MET A 333 -9.02 -0.57 18.45
N LYS A 334 -10.04 -0.98 19.20
CA LYS A 334 -10.18 -0.67 20.64
C LYS A 334 -9.29 -1.51 21.52
#